data_017a02bf691fb9f3cca4b1810a40b1bc
#
_entry.id   017a02bf691fb9f3cca4b1810a40b1bc
#
_cell.length_a   1.000
_cell.length_b   1.000
_cell.length_c   1.000
_cell.angle_alpha   90.00
_cell.angle_beta   90.00
_cell.angle_gamma   90.00
#
_symmetry.space_group_name_H-M   'P 1'
#
loop_
_entity.id
_entity.type
_entity.pdbx_description
1 polymer ?
#
loop_
_entity_poly.entity_id
_entity_poly.type
_entity_poly.pdbx_seq_one_letter_code
_entity_poly.pdbx_strand_id
1 'polypeptide(L)'
;MAPKLQISHLGKSFGELQALHDINLAMERGEFIAVVGPSGCGKTTFLRIVAGLEPASSGEVELDGRAVTGPGGDRGFVFQTDNLLPWRTVFANAIIGREVAGRVGPAERRRTLELLKLVGLEGFENYHPRQLSGGMRQRVNLARALAIDPQVLLMDEPFSSLDAQTREIMQTELMRIWEAGRKTVLFVTHQIDEAVFLADRVLVFARRPGRLRESVAIALPRPRTLAIKRTAEFVRYVDHIWRLIEDDVRASVIEEKV
;
A
#
# COMPACT_ATOMS: atom_id res chain seq x y z
N MET A 1 3.84 -21.08 11.76
CA MET A 1 3.08 -21.20 10.49
C MET A 1 3.96 -20.65 9.39
N ALA A 2 3.81 -21.08 8.14
CA ALA A 2 4.54 -20.46 7.04
C ALA A 2 4.04 -19.02 6.83
N PRO A 3 4.94 -18.06 6.53
CA PRO A 3 4.56 -16.67 6.29
C PRO A 3 3.63 -16.57 5.07
N LYS A 4 2.81 -15.51 5.04
CA LYS A 4 1.93 -15.23 3.90
C LYS A 4 2.71 -14.76 2.69
N LEU A 5 3.68 -13.88 2.91
CA LEU A 5 4.61 -13.37 1.91
C LEU A 5 6.04 -13.57 2.45
N GLN A 6 6.89 -14.21 1.66
CA GLN A 6 8.30 -14.39 1.93
C GLN A 6 9.12 -13.71 0.85
N ILE A 7 10.09 -12.90 1.24
CA ILE A 7 11.03 -12.24 0.36
C ILE A 7 12.43 -12.60 0.82
N SER A 8 13.24 -13.15 -0.08
CA SER A 8 14.56 -13.66 0.23
C SER A 8 15.59 -13.05 -0.71
N HIS A 9 16.58 -12.34 -0.15
CA HIS A 9 17.73 -11.75 -0.86
C HIS A 9 17.35 -10.90 -2.07
N LEU A 10 16.22 -10.18 -1.99
CA LEU A 10 15.68 -9.42 -3.10
C LEU A 10 16.59 -8.25 -3.48
N GLY A 11 17.02 -8.23 -4.74
CA GLY A 11 17.78 -7.15 -5.34
C GLY A 11 17.21 -6.71 -6.67
N LYS A 12 17.41 -5.43 -7.00
CA LYS A 12 17.02 -4.85 -8.29
C LYS A 12 18.04 -3.86 -8.80
N SER A 13 18.44 -4.05 -10.05
CA SER A 13 19.28 -3.10 -10.78
C SER A 13 18.61 -2.69 -12.09
N PHE A 14 18.81 -1.43 -12.49
CA PHE A 14 18.44 -0.86 -13.78
C PHE A 14 19.73 -0.38 -14.45
N GLY A 15 20.29 -1.21 -15.34
CA GLY A 15 21.64 -0.99 -15.85
C GLY A 15 22.66 -0.98 -14.69
N GLU A 16 23.45 0.09 -14.59
CA GLU A 16 24.42 0.29 -13.50
C GLU A 16 23.82 0.74 -12.18
N LEU A 17 22.57 1.22 -12.20
CA LEU A 17 21.91 1.73 -10.99
C LEU A 17 21.34 0.56 -10.17
N GLN A 18 21.93 0.30 -9.00
CA GLN A 18 21.36 -0.60 -8.02
C GLN A 18 20.26 0.12 -7.22
N ALA A 19 19.00 -0.25 -7.47
CA ALA A 19 17.83 0.35 -6.81
C ALA A 19 17.53 -0.31 -5.47
N LEU A 20 17.65 -1.66 -5.38
CA LEU A 20 17.42 -2.45 -4.17
C LEU A 20 18.57 -3.41 -3.94
N HIS A 21 18.91 -3.64 -2.67
CA HIS A 21 19.99 -4.54 -2.27
C HIS A 21 19.59 -5.37 -1.05
N ASP A 22 19.59 -6.69 -1.24
CA ASP A 22 19.43 -7.71 -0.19
C ASP A 22 18.26 -7.47 0.77
N ILE A 23 17.05 -7.28 0.22
CA ILE A 23 15.85 -7.14 1.04
C ILE A 23 15.36 -8.52 1.47
N ASN A 24 15.23 -8.72 2.78
CA ASN A 24 14.72 -9.92 3.40
C ASN A 24 13.49 -9.55 4.26
N LEU A 25 12.35 -10.23 4.04
CA LEU A 25 11.10 -9.97 4.75
C LEU A 25 10.23 -11.22 4.80
N ALA A 26 9.75 -11.54 6.00
CA ALA A 26 8.63 -12.46 6.21
C ALA A 26 7.43 -11.67 6.72
N MET A 27 6.26 -11.88 6.15
CA MET A 27 5.03 -11.20 6.47
C MET A 27 3.94 -12.21 6.80
N GLU A 28 3.32 -12.06 7.96
CA GLU A 28 2.29 -12.97 8.45
C GLU A 28 0.93 -12.71 7.79
N ARG A 29 0.06 -13.71 7.84
CA ARG A 29 -1.31 -13.59 7.35
C ARG A 29 -2.09 -12.56 8.17
N GLY A 30 -2.73 -11.61 7.48
CA GLY A 30 -3.50 -10.54 8.12
C GLY A 30 -2.67 -9.43 8.74
N GLU A 31 -1.34 -9.45 8.59
CA GLU A 31 -0.45 -8.40 9.06
C GLU A 31 -0.54 -7.15 8.18
N PHE A 32 -0.51 -5.99 8.80
CA PHE A 32 -0.39 -4.70 8.13
C PHE A 32 1.04 -4.18 8.28
N ILE A 33 1.81 -4.19 7.20
CA ILE A 33 3.17 -3.64 7.18
C ILE A 33 3.19 -2.33 6.40
N ALA A 34 3.78 -1.29 6.97
CA ALA A 34 4.11 -0.06 6.26
C ALA A 34 5.60 -0.01 5.91
N VAL A 35 5.92 0.58 4.77
CA VAL A 35 7.29 0.84 4.31
C VAL A 35 7.50 2.34 4.23
N VAL A 36 8.47 2.86 4.97
CA VAL A 36 8.87 4.28 4.96
C VAL A 36 10.33 4.42 4.57
N GLY A 37 10.72 5.60 4.13
CA GLY A 37 12.10 5.93 3.76
C GLY A 37 12.16 7.14 2.85
N PRO A 38 13.34 7.71 2.58
CA PRO A 38 13.52 8.90 1.75
C PRO A 38 13.02 8.70 0.32
N SER A 39 12.78 9.80 -0.38
CA SER A 39 12.43 9.76 -1.81
C SER A 39 13.51 9.05 -2.61
N GLY A 40 13.08 8.24 -3.58
CA GLY A 40 13.99 7.52 -4.46
C GLY A 40 14.77 6.35 -3.83
N CYS A 41 14.48 5.93 -2.59
CA CYS A 41 15.13 4.75 -1.99
C CYS A 41 14.60 3.40 -2.50
N GLY A 42 13.68 3.37 -3.47
CA GLY A 42 13.23 2.14 -4.12
C GLY A 42 11.93 1.53 -3.58
N LYS A 43 11.15 2.21 -2.72
CA LYS A 43 9.88 1.70 -2.14
C LYS A 43 8.87 1.26 -3.20
N THR A 44 8.62 2.10 -4.19
CA THR A 44 7.72 1.78 -5.32
C THR A 44 8.25 0.61 -6.15
N THR A 45 9.57 0.55 -6.40
CA THR A 45 10.21 -0.56 -7.10
C THR A 45 10.02 -1.87 -6.32
N PHE A 46 10.27 -1.84 -5.00
CA PHE A 46 10.04 -2.96 -4.10
C PHE A 46 8.58 -3.45 -4.19
N LEU A 47 7.63 -2.53 -4.06
CA LEU A 47 6.20 -2.87 -4.12
C LEU A 47 5.78 -3.45 -5.49
N ARG A 48 6.32 -2.93 -6.59
CA ARG A 48 6.07 -3.44 -7.95
C ARG A 48 6.62 -4.84 -8.16
N ILE A 49 7.79 -5.15 -7.58
CA ILE A 49 8.34 -6.51 -7.64
C ILE A 49 7.44 -7.48 -6.86
N VAL A 50 7.00 -7.11 -5.66
CA VAL A 50 6.06 -7.93 -4.87
C VAL A 50 4.73 -8.13 -5.62
N ALA A 51 4.28 -7.16 -6.39
CA ALA A 51 3.10 -7.26 -7.25
C ALA A 51 3.31 -8.17 -8.49
N GLY A 52 4.56 -8.48 -8.85
CA GLY A 52 4.91 -9.14 -10.10
C GLY A 52 4.83 -8.22 -11.33
N LEU A 53 4.77 -6.89 -11.10
CA LEU A 53 4.75 -5.87 -12.18
C LEU A 53 6.15 -5.52 -12.68
N GLU A 54 7.17 -5.85 -11.90
CA GLU A 54 8.57 -5.62 -12.21
C GLU A 54 9.37 -6.89 -11.83
N PRO A 55 10.25 -7.43 -12.68
CA PRO A 55 11.07 -8.57 -12.32
C PRO A 55 12.19 -8.17 -11.35
N ALA A 56 12.49 -9.03 -10.39
CA ALA A 56 13.70 -8.91 -9.57
C ALA A 56 14.96 -9.16 -10.41
N SER A 57 16.09 -8.56 -10.03
CA SER A 57 17.41 -8.89 -10.60
C SER A 57 18.08 -10.04 -9.85
N SER A 58 17.79 -10.22 -8.56
CA SER A 58 18.25 -11.31 -7.70
C SER A 58 17.24 -11.57 -6.59
N GLY A 59 17.33 -12.74 -5.96
CA GLY A 59 16.43 -13.15 -4.90
C GLY A 59 15.05 -13.55 -5.43
N GLU A 60 14.13 -13.77 -4.51
CA GLU A 60 12.80 -14.26 -4.84
C GLU A 60 11.72 -13.70 -3.93
N VAL A 61 10.49 -13.71 -4.45
CA VAL A 61 9.26 -13.36 -3.71
C VAL A 61 8.32 -14.54 -3.80
N GLU A 62 7.85 -15.02 -2.67
CA GLU A 62 6.87 -16.11 -2.59
C GLU A 62 5.60 -15.64 -1.89
N LEU A 63 4.45 -16.07 -2.40
CA LEU A 63 3.14 -15.90 -1.78
C LEU A 63 2.57 -17.29 -1.48
N ASP A 64 2.30 -17.57 -0.19
CA ASP A 64 1.88 -18.92 0.26
C ASP A 64 2.81 -20.05 -0.26
N GLY A 65 4.15 -19.82 -0.26
CA GLY A 65 5.16 -20.76 -0.73
C GLY A 65 5.19 -20.97 -2.25
N ARG A 66 4.58 -20.07 -3.03
CA ARG A 66 4.61 -20.09 -4.50
C ARG A 66 5.32 -18.85 -5.02
N ALA A 67 6.29 -19.03 -5.89
CA ALA A 67 7.05 -17.94 -6.48
C ALA A 67 6.14 -16.96 -7.25
N VAL A 68 6.36 -15.67 -7.05
CA VAL A 68 5.73 -14.59 -7.79
C VAL A 68 6.48 -14.35 -9.08
N THR A 69 5.97 -14.85 -10.19
CA THR A 69 6.60 -14.73 -11.52
C THR A 69 5.95 -13.68 -12.43
N GLY A 70 4.83 -13.09 -11.99
CA GLY A 70 4.09 -12.08 -12.76
C GLY A 70 2.88 -11.56 -12.00
N PRO A 71 2.09 -10.64 -12.59
CA PRO A 71 0.84 -10.14 -12.02
C PRO A 71 -0.16 -11.28 -11.77
N GLY A 72 -0.91 -11.19 -10.65
CA GLY A 72 -1.90 -12.21 -10.29
C GLY A 72 -3.11 -11.62 -9.58
N GLY A 73 -4.27 -12.30 -9.68
CA GLY A 73 -5.50 -11.90 -8.99
C GLY A 73 -5.47 -12.10 -7.47
N ASP A 74 -4.44 -12.74 -6.95
CA ASP A 74 -4.16 -12.94 -5.52
C ASP A 74 -3.58 -11.67 -4.85
N ARG A 75 -3.15 -10.68 -5.65
CA ARG A 75 -2.59 -9.40 -5.21
C ARG A 75 -3.39 -8.24 -5.80
N GLY A 76 -3.97 -7.40 -4.94
CA GLY A 76 -4.60 -6.15 -5.31
C GLY A 76 -3.59 -5.02 -5.24
N PHE A 77 -3.52 -4.16 -6.26
CA PHE A 77 -2.60 -3.02 -6.29
C PHE A 77 -3.36 -1.70 -6.32
N VAL A 78 -3.08 -0.83 -5.36
CA VAL A 78 -3.57 0.56 -5.30
C VAL A 78 -2.42 1.47 -5.68
N PHE A 79 -2.53 2.09 -6.85
CA PHE A 79 -1.52 2.99 -7.38
C PHE A 79 -1.57 4.37 -6.70
N GLN A 80 -0.47 5.07 -6.68
CA GLN A 80 -0.34 6.43 -6.18
C GLN A 80 -1.30 7.40 -6.91
N THR A 81 -1.38 7.30 -8.24
CA THR A 81 -2.42 7.94 -9.04
C THR A 81 -3.61 7.01 -9.17
N ASP A 82 -4.82 7.57 -9.19
CA ASP A 82 -6.05 6.76 -9.22
C ASP A 82 -6.20 5.88 -10.47
N ASN A 83 -5.57 6.28 -11.60
CA ASN A 83 -5.55 5.53 -12.88
C ASN A 83 -6.94 5.00 -13.27
N LEU A 84 -8.00 5.77 -12.99
CA LEU A 84 -9.35 5.41 -13.38
C LEU A 84 -9.52 5.61 -14.89
N LEU A 85 -10.28 4.71 -15.50
CA LEU A 85 -10.65 4.82 -16.91
C LEU A 85 -11.69 5.94 -17.06
N PRO A 86 -11.37 7.08 -17.71
CA PRO A 86 -12.22 8.27 -17.70
C PRO A 86 -13.55 8.09 -18.42
N TRP A 87 -13.61 7.11 -19.34
CA TRP A 87 -14.83 6.75 -20.10
C TRP A 87 -15.72 5.73 -19.40
N ARG A 88 -15.30 5.23 -18.21
CA ARG A 88 -16.07 4.27 -17.43
C ARG A 88 -16.68 4.94 -16.20
N THR A 89 -17.83 4.43 -15.78
CA THR A 89 -18.45 4.86 -14.51
C THR A 89 -17.65 4.37 -13.31
N VAL A 90 -17.98 4.87 -12.12
CA VAL A 90 -17.44 4.40 -10.82
C VAL A 90 -17.60 2.89 -10.69
N PHE A 91 -18.81 2.38 -10.88
CA PHE A 91 -19.08 0.94 -10.82
C PHE A 91 -18.23 0.16 -11.82
N ALA A 92 -18.21 0.62 -13.08
CA ALA A 92 -17.46 -0.05 -14.15
C ALA A 92 -15.93 -0.01 -13.90
N ASN A 93 -15.39 1.04 -13.28
CA ASN A 93 -14.01 1.08 -12.83
C ASN A 93 -13.76 0.10 -11.69
N ALA A 94 -14.64 0.04 -10.70
CA ALA A 94 -14.47 -0.84 -9.55
C ALA A 94 -14.49 -2.34 -9.94
N ILE A 95 -15.34 -2.76 -10.88
CA ILE A 95 -15.50 -4.17 -11.26
C ILE A 95 -14.52 -4.66 -12.34
N ILE A 96 -13.72 -3.78 -12.94
CA ILE A 96 -12.91 -4.09 -14.12
C ILE A 96 -12.00 -5.32 -13.94
N GLY A 97 -11.40 -5.50 -12.76
CA GLY A 97 -10.55 -6.66 -12.50
C GLY A 97 -11.31 -8.00 -12.59
N ARG A 98 -12.59 -8.02 -12.23
CA ARG A 98 -13.47 -9.17 -12.40
C ARG A 98 -13.84 -9.41 -13.85
N GLU A 99 -14.07 -8.33 -14.62
CA GLU A 99 -14.33 -8.43 -16.05
C GLU A 99 -13.16 -9.06 -16.79
N VAL A 100 -11.94 -8.57 -16.52
CA VAL A 100 -10.71 -9.11 -17.13
C VAL A 100 -10.51 -10.59 -16.78
N ALA A 101 -10.89 -10.99 -15.57
CA ALA A 101 -10.83 -12.39 -15.14
C ALA A 101 -11.98 -13.26 -15.70
N GLY A 102 -12.89 -12.70 -16.51
CA GLY A 102 -14.06 -13.41 -17.06
C GLY A 102 -15.09 -13.82 -15.98
N ARG A 103 -15.11 -13.13 -14.84
CA ARG A 103 -15.91 -13.49 -13.66
C ARG A 103 -16.87 -12.37 -13.28
N VAL A 104 -17.87 -12.10 -14.11
CA VAL A 104 -18.89 -11.08 -13.83
C VAL A 104 -20.27 -11.69 -13.87
N GLY A 105 -20.70 -12.18 -12.72
CA GLY A 105 -22.06 -12.62 -12.48
C GLY A 105 -22.83 -11.69 -11.54
N PRO A 106 -24.07 -12.03 -11.19
CA PRO A 106 -24.88 -11.25 -10.23
C PRO A 106 -24.24 -11.13 -8.85
N ALA A 107 -23.49 -12.14 -8.42
CA ALA A 107 -22.79 -12.14 -7.12
C ALA A 107 -21.64 -11.10 -7.09
N GLU A 108 -20.82 -11.06 -8.13
CA GLU A 108 -19.70 -10.11 -8.27
C GLU A 108 -20.20 -8.66 -8.37
N ARG A 109 -21.32 -8.45 -9.09
CA ARG A 109 -21.96 -7.13 -9.19
C ARG A 109 -22.44 -6.66 -7.82
N ARG A 110 -23.15 -7.51 -7.06
CA ARG A 110 -23.64 -7.20 -5.73
C ARG A 110 -22.47 -6.89 -4.78
N ARG A 111 -21.42 -7.74 -4.77
CA ARG A 111 -20.22 -7.51 -3.96
C ARG A 111 -19.52 -6.20 -4.30
N THR A 112 -19.44 -5.83 -5.58
CA THR A 112 -18.86 -4.54 -6.00
C THR A 112 -19.68 -3.35 -5.48
N LEU A 113 -21.01 -3.44 -5.50
CA LEU A 113 -21.88 -2.41 -4.92
C LEU A 113 -21.70 -2.31 -3.39
N GLU A 114 -21.59 -3.44 -2.70
CA GLU A 114 -21.28 -3.49 -1.26
C GLU A 114 -19.92 -2.85 -0.95
N LEU A 115 -18.90 -3.07 -1.78
CA LEU A 115 -17.60 -2.42 -1.64
C LEU A 115 -17.68 -0.92 -1.89
N LEU A 116 -18.42 -0.47 -2.91
CA LEU A 116 -18.63 0.96 -3.15
C LEU A 116 -19.36 1.62 -1.98
N LYS A 117 -20.36 0.97 -1.40
CA LYS A 117 -21.02 1.43 -0.17
C LYS A 117 -20.04 1.46 1.00
N LEU A 118 -19.20 0.43 1.17
CA LEU A 118 -18.20 0.33 2.22
C LEU A 118 -17.19 1.47 2.18
N VAL A 119 -16.77 1.90 0.98
CA VAL A 119 -15.86 3.04 0.80
C VAL A 119 -16.59 4.40 0.73
N GLY A 120 -17.90 4.44 1.05
CA GLY A 120 -18.69 5.66 1.10
C GLY A 120 -19.00 6.28 -0.27
N LEU A 121 -19.21 5.44 -1.29
CA LEU A 121 -19.58 5.83 -2.66
C LEU A 121 -20.97 5.33 -3.08
N GLU A 122 -21.84 5.00 -2.10
CA GLU A 122 -23.25 4.68 -2.35
C GLU A 122 -23.97 5.88 -3.04
N GLY A 123 -24.64 5.62 -4.16
CA GLY A 123 -25.31 6.64 -4.98
C GLY A 123 -24.42 7.28 -6.05
N PHE A 124 -23.11 6.95 -6.11
CA PHE A 124 -22.18 7.49 -7.10
C PHE A 124 -21.81 6.45 -8.19
N GLU A 125 -22.46 5.30 -8.23
CA GLU A 125 -22.10 4.15 -9.08
C GLU A 125 -22.07 4.51 -10.59
N ASN A 126 -22.96 5.39 -11.01
CA ASN A 126 -23.13 5.81 -12.40
C ASN A 126 -22.34 7.08 -12.75
N TYR A 127 -21.63 7.70 -11.81
CA TYR A 127 -20.82 8.88 -12.06
C TYR A 127 -19.53 8.50 -12.79
N HIS A 128 -18.97 9.43 -13.55
CA HIS A 128 -17.68 9.29 -14.20
C HIS A 128 -16.56 9.94 -13.36
N PRO A 129 -15.28 9.53 -13.51
CA PRO A 129 -14.16 10.06 -12.72
C PRO A 129 -14.06 11.60 -12.71
N ARG A 130 -14.39 12.27 -13.82
CA ARG A 130 -14.38 13.74 -13.94
C ARG A 130 -15.38 14.45 -13.03
N GLN A 131 -16.39 13.73 -12.53
CA GLN A 131 -17.45 14.27 -11.67
C GLN A 131 -17.13 14.07 -10.18
N LEU A 132 -15.99 13.45 -9.86
CA LEU A 132 -15.60 13.07 -8.51
C LEU A 132 -14.50 13.98 -7.95
N SER A 133 -14.50 14.20 -6.64
CA SER A 133 -13.34 14.78 -5.94
C SER A 133 -12.13 13.82 -5.98
N GLY A 134 -10.92 14.32 -5.69
CA GLY A 134 -9.71 13.50 -5.60
C GLY A 134 -9.85 12.34 -4.58
N GLY A 135 -10.41 12.63 -3.41
CA GLY A 135 -10.68 11.62 -2.39
C GLY A 135 -11.69 10.56 -2.86
N MET A 136 -12.74 10.96 -3.58
CA MET A 136 -13.70 9.99 -4.15
C MET A 136 -13.04 9.10 -5.20
N ARG A 137 -12.20 9.64 -6.07
CA ARG A 137 -11.46 8.82 -7.05
C ARG A 137 -10.53 7.81 -6.37
N GLN A 138 -9.88 8.22 -5.28
CA GLN A 138 -9.02 7.30 -4.51
C GLN A 138 -9.82 6.19 -3.83
N ARG A 139 -11.04 6.46 -3.36
CA ARG A 139 -11.97 5.44 -2.84
C ARG A 139 -12.40 4.45 -3.94
N VAL A 140 -12.61 4.91 -5.19
CA VAL A 140 -12.87 4.02 -6.34
C VAL A 140 -11.66 3.13 -6.62
N ASN A 141 -10.44 3.69 -6.57
CA ASN A 141 -9.19 2.94 -6.75
C ASN A 141 -9.05 1.83 -5.68
N LEU A 142 -9.34 2.14 -4.42
CA LEU A 142 -9.37 1.16 -3.34
C LEU A 142 -10.44 0.08 -3.57
N ALA A 143 -11.68 0.47 -3.91
CA ALA A 143 -12.75 -0.47 -4.21
C ALA A 143 -12.39 -1.40 -5.38
N ARG A 144 -11.75 -0.88 -6.44
CA ARG A 144 -11.24 -1.65 -7.58
C ARG A 144 -10.24 -2.72 -7.16
N ALA A 145 -9.28 -2.36 -6.30
CA ALA A 145 -8.28 -3.29 -5.79
C ALA A 145 -8.91 -4.38 -4.88
N LEU A 146 -9.92 -4.02 -4.10
CA LEU A 146 -10.64 -4.96 -3.23
C LEU A 146 -11.63 -5.86 -4.01
N ALA A 147 -12.17 -5.39 -5.14
CA ALA A 147 -13.19 -6.11 -5.90
C ALA A 147 -12.71 -7.48 -6.42
N ILE A 148 -11.42 -7.63 -6.71
CA ILE A 148 -10.85 -8.92 -7.13
C ILE A 148 -10.71 -9.93 -5.98
N ASP A 149 -11.00 -9.51 -4.72
CA ASP A 149 -10.82 -10.30 -3.50
C ASP A 149 -9.38 -10.78 -3.30
N PRO A 150 -8.41 -9.88 -3.29
CA PRO A 150 -7.00 -10.25 -3.22
C PRO A 150 -6.67 -10.86 -1.85
N GLN A 151 -5.63 -11.68 -1.82
CA GLN A 151 -5.07 -12.22 -0.58
C GLN A 151 -4.11 -11.22 0.08
N VAL A 152 -3.41 -10.45 -0.74
CA VAL A 152 -2.51 -9.36 -0.32
C VAL A 152 -2.92 -8.07 -1.01
N LEU A 153 -3.00 -6.98 -0.26
CA LEU A 153 -3.26 -5.65 -0.76
C LEU A 153 -1.96 -4.83 -0.72
N LEU A 154 -1.54 -4.36 -1.88
CA LEU A 154 -0.33 -3.59 -2.09
C LEU A 154 -0.72 -2.15 -2.38
N MET A 155 -0.22 -1.19 -1.61
CA MET A 155 -0.61 0.21 -1.73
C MET A 155 0.63 1.10 -1.88
N ASP A 156 0.69 1.87 -2.96
CA ASP A 156 1.78 2.80 -3.25
C ASP A 156 1.33 4.23 -3.00
N GLU A 157 1.66 4.79 -1.86
CA GLU A 157 1.32 6.15 -1.42
C GLU A 157 -0.13 6.57 -1.70
N PRO A 158 -1.15 5.76 -1.31
CA PRO A 158 -2.53 5.92 -1.78
C PRO A 158 -3.19 7.23 -1.34
N PHE A 159 -2.63 7.93 -0.37
CA PHE A 159 -3.21 9.14 0.18
C PHE A 159 -2.36 10.41 -0.03
N SER A 160 -1.27 10.31 -0.82
CA SER A 160 -0.32 11.42 -1.04
C SER A 160 -0.96 12.65 -1.69
N SER A 161 -1.95 12.46 -2.55
CA SER A 161 -2.65 13.54 -3.26
C SER A 161 -3.81 14.17 -2.48
N LEU A 162 -4.11 13.70 -1.26
CA LEU A 162 -5.22 14.18 -0.44
C LEU A 162 -4.78 15.29 0.51
N ASP A 163 -5.70 16.24 0.78
CA ASP A 163 -5.54 17.18 1.88
C ASP A 163 -5.51 16.47 3.24
N ALA A 164 -5.02 17.15 4.28
CA ALA A 164 -4.79 16.54 5.59
C ALA A 164 -6.07 15.96 6.21
N GLN A 165 -7.20 16.65 6.10
CA GLN A 165 -8.47 16.21 6.71
C GLN A 165 -9.05 15.00 5.98
N THR A 166 -9.09 15.05 4.65
CA THR A 166 -9.53 13.93 3.80
C THR A 166 -8.66 12.71 4.02
N ARG A 167 -7.36 12.89 4.18
CA ARG A 167 -6.40 11.81 4.46
C ARG A 167 -6.69 11.12 5.79
N GLU A 168 -6.93 11.85 6.87
CA GLU A 168 -7.28 11.27 8.18
C GLU A 168 -8.58 10.45 8.12
N ILE A 169 -9.57 10.96 7.39
CA ILE A 169 -10.82 10.22 7.14
C ILE A 169 -10.52 8.91 6.39
N MET A 170 -9.71 8.98 5.33
CA MET A 170 -9.34 7.80 4.53
C MET A 170 -8.52 6.77 5.31
N GLN A 171 -7.61 7.22 6.18
CA GLN A 171 -6.86 6.34 7.08
C GLN A 171 -7.81 5.58 8.02
N THR A 172 -8.77 6.29 8.61
CA THR A 172 -9.78 5.68 9.49
C THR A 172 -10.65 4.67 8.76
N GLU A 173 -11.11 5.01 7.54
CA GLU A 173 -11.90 4.09 6.70
C GLU A 173 -11.08 2.86 6.27
N LEU A 174 -9.81 3.04 5.88
CA LEU A 174 -8.92 1.91 5.55
C LEU A 174 -8.76 0.97 6.75
N MET A 175 -8.58 1.52 7.95
CA MET A 175 -8.50 0.70 9.17
C MET A 175 -9.78 -0.09 9.41
N ARG A 176 -10.95 0.53 9.27
CA ARG A 176 -12.24 -0.14 9.42
C ARG A 176 -12.41 -1.29 8.41
N ILE A 177 -12.03 -1.06 7.15
CA ILE A 177 -12.06 -2.08 6.08
C ILE A 177 -11.11 -3.22 6.40
N TRP A 178 -9.88 -2.90 6.83
CA TRP A 178 -8.87 -3.88 7.17
C TRP A 178 -9.26 -4.72 8.40
N GLU A 179 -9.78 -4.10 9.46
CA GLU A 179 -10.23 -4.80 10.68
C GLU A 179 -11.38 -5.78 10.39
N ALA A 180 -12.29 -5.41 9.50
CA ALA A 180 -13.40 -6.28 9.09
C ALA A 180 -12.95 -7.52 8.27
N GLY A 181 -11.90 -7.38 7.45
CA GLY A 181 -11.46 -8.41 6.52
C GLY A 181 -10.11 -9.06 6.84
N ARG A 182 -9.31 -8.48 7.72
CA ARG A 182 -7.95 -8.93 8.09
C ARG A 182 -7.11 -9.35 6.88
N LYS A 183 -7.17 -8.56 5.80
CA LYS A 183 -6.31 -8.76 4.63
C LYS A 183 -4.85 -8.49 5.01
N THR A 184 -3.93 -9.21 4.38
CA THR A 184 -2.50 -8.89 4.48
C THR A 184 -2.24 -7.64 3.67
N VAL A 185 -1.59 -6.62 4.26
CA VAL A 185 -1.40 -5.30 3.61
C VAL A 185 0.06 -4.89 3.64
N LEU A 186 0.60 -4.54 2.48
CA LEU A 186 1.90 -3.88 2.34
C LEU A 186 1.66 -2.46 1.80
N PHE A 187 1.98 -1.47 2.61
CA PHE A 187 1.62 -0.07 2.43
C PHE A 187 2.87 0.80 2.34
N VAL A 188 3.08 1.45 1.22
CA VAL A 188 4.19 2.40 1.04
C VAL A 188 3.70 3.81 1.32
N THR A 189 4.43 4.55 2.13
CA THR A 189 4.18 5.98 2.40
C THR A 189 5.49 6.70 2.71
N HIS A 190 5.49 8.03 2.50
CA HIS A 190 6.55 8.92 2.98
C HIS A 190 6.20 9.57 4.34
N GLN A 191 4.99 9.31 4.88
CA GLN A 191 4.52 9.90 6.13
C GLN A 191 4.67 8.90 7.28
N ILE A 192 5.53 9.23 8.24
CA ILE A 192 5.82 8.35 9.39
C ILE A 192 4.61 8.19 10.30
N ASP A 193 3.87 9.28 10.55
CA ASP A 193 2.66 9.26 11.37
C ASP A 193 1.57 8.36 10.78
N GLU A 194 1.43 8.34 9.47
CA GLU A 194 0.54 7.44 8.75
C GLU A 194 0.97 5.98 8.93
N ALA A 195 2.26 5.68 8.76
CA ALA A 195 2.81 4.34 8.94
C ALA A 195 2.58 3.82 10.37
N VAL A 196 2.88 4.65 11.38
CA VAL A 196 2.68 4.29 12.80
C VAL A 196 1.20 4.12 13.13
N PHE A 197 0.31 4.94 12.54
CA PHE A 197 -1.12 4.85 12.77
C PHE A 197 -1.73 3.57 12.20
N LEU A 198 -1.30 3.14 11.01
CA LEU A 198 -1.91 2.03 10.26
C LEU A 198 -1.29 0.67 10.58
N ALA A 199 0.03 0.59 10.69
CA ALA A 199 0.76 -0.67 10.62
C ALA A 199 0.93 -1.39 11.96
N ASP A 200 1.05 -2.73 11.89
CA ASP A 200 1.53 -3.57 12.99
C ASP A 200 3.06 -3.54 13.05
N ARG A 201 3.71 -3.30 11.89
CA ARG A 201 5.16 -3.19 11.75
C ARG A 201 5.52 -2.18 10.67
N VAL A 202 6.54 -1.35 10.93
CA VAL A 202 7.07 -0.37 9.98
C VAL A 202 8.46 -0.79 9.53
N LEU A 203 8.64 -0.97 8.23
CA LEU A 203 9.93 -1.21 7.60
C LEU A 203 10.56 0.11 7.21
N VAL A 204 11.73 0.40 7.75
CA VAL A 204 12.48 1.61 7.46
C VAL A 204 13.52 1.31 6.40
N PHE A 205 13.35 1.89 5.21
CA PHE A 205 14.31 1.75 4.11
C PHE A 205 15.37 2.85 4.18
N ALA A 206 16.63 2.45 4.02
CA ALA A 206 17.75 3.36 3.84
C ALA A 206 17.80 3.89 2.40
N ARG A 207 18.60 4.94 2.21
CA ARG A 207 18.91 5.52 0.90
C ARG A 207 19.62 4.52 -0.02
N ARG A 208 19.67 4.84 -1.34
CA ARG A 208 20.23 4.01 -2.43
C ARG A 208 21.60 3.42 -2.09
N PRO A 209 21.82 2.14 -2.37
CA PRO A 209 20.78 1.18 -2.74
C PRO A 209 19.79 0.99 -1.60
N GLY A 210 18.48 0.92 -1.97
CA GLY A 210 17.42 0.68 -0.98
C GLY A 210 17.65 -0.64 -0.27
N ARG A 211 17.76 -0.59 1.05
CA ARG A 211 17.94 -1.73 1.94
C ARG A 211 17.11 -1.57 3.20
N LEU A 212 16.72 -2.66 3.80
CA LEU A 212 16.04 -2.61 5.08
C LEU A 212 17.03 -2.18 6.16
N ARG A 213 16.79 -1.00 6.78
CA ARG A 213 17.59 -0.50 7.91
C ARG A 213 17.11 -1.10 9.22
N GLU A 214 15.79 -1.06 9.45
CA GLU A 214 15.17 -1.57 10.66
C GLU A 214 13.72 -1.98 10.38
N SER A 215 13.23 -2.95 11.16
CA SER A 215 11.82 -3.37 11.21
C SER A 215 11.28 -3.07 12.60
N VAL A 216 10.47 -2.01 12.71
CA VAL A 216 9.93 -1.50 13.98
C VAL A 216 8.55 -2.09 14.22
N ALA A 217 8.38 -2.90 15.27
CA ALA A 217 7.07 -3.39 15.70
C ALA A 217 6.30 -2.27 16.40
N ILE A 218 5.03 -2.07 16.04
CA ILE A 218 4.14 -1.04 16.59
C ILE A 218 3.15 -1.69 17.55
N ALA A 219 3.46 -1.70 18.83
CA ALA A 219 2.65 -2.33 19.87
C ALA A 219 1.48 -1.46 20.37
N LEU A 220 1.04 -0.49 19.57
CA LEU A 220 -0.13 0.34 19.90
C LEU A 220 -1.42 -0.49 19.84
N PRO A 221 -2.33 -0.33 20.82
CA PRO A 221 -3.57 -1.10 20.88
C PRO A 221 -4.49 -0.84 19.68
N ARG A 222 -5.31 -1.82 19.33
CA ARG A 222 -6.37 -1.74 18.33
C ARG A 222 -7.74 -1.91 18.98
N PRO A 223 -8.83 -1.31 18.47
CA PRO A 223 -8.89 -0.43 17.31
C PRO A 223 -8.20 0.93 17.56
N ARG A 224 -7.48 1.45 16.56
CA ARG A 224 -6.84 2.75 16.67
C ARG A 224 -7.77 3.84 16.18
N THR A 225 -7.96 4.87 17.01
CA THR A 225 -8.65 6.11 16.65
C THR A 225 -7.65 7.24 16.46
N LEU A 226 -8.04 8.34 15.81
CA LEU A 226 -7.16 9.50 15.61
C LEU A 226 -6.62 10.09 16.94
N ALA A 227 -7.31 9.86 18.05
CA ALA A 227 -6.85 10.29 19.37
C ALA A 227 -5.50 9.66 19.77
N ILE A 228 -5.19 8.46 19.26
CA ILE A 228 -3.92 7.78 19.57
C ILE A 228 -2.70 8.57 19.11
N LYS A 229 -2.84 9.37 18.02
CA LYS A 229 -1.76 10.22 17.49
C LYS A 229 -1.26 11.27 18.49
N ARG A 230 -2.05 11.57 19.53
CA ARG A 230 -1.71 12.56 20.58
C ARG A 230 -1.07 11.91 21.81
N THR A 231 -0.92 10.61 21.84
CA THR A 231 -0.31 9.90 22.98
C THR A 231 1.21 9.98 22.93
N ALA A 232 1.85 10.01 24.10
CA ALA A 232 3.32 10.00 24.19
C ALA A 232 3.94 8.74 23.57
N GLU A 233 3.23 7.62 23.60
CA GLU A 233 3.69 6.36 23.01
C GLU A 233 3.74 6.45 21.48
N PHE A 234 2.70 6.99 20.85
CA PHE A 234 2.68 7.23 19.40
C PHE A 234 3.82 8.15 18.97
N VAL A 235 4.01 9.27 19.69
CA VAL A 235 5.06 10.25 19.40
C VAL A 235 6.46 9.61 19.50
N ARG A 236 6.67 8.71 20.48
CA ARG A 236 7.96 7.97 20.59
C ARG A 236 8.24 7.11 19.37
N TYR A 237 7.24 6.40 18.82
CA TYR A 237 7.42 5.63 17.58
C TYR A 237 7.77 6.53 16.40
N VAL A 238 7.07 7.66 16.24
CA VAL A 238 7.32 8.63 15.17
C VAL A 238 8.74 9.19 15.28
N ASP A 239 9.17 9.60 16.47
CA ASP A 239 10.50 10.13 16.72
C ASP A 239 11.61 9.07 16.49
N HIS A 240 11.40 7.84 16.92
CA HIS A 240 12.33 6.74 16.68
C HIS A 240 12.53 6.50 15.17
N ILE A 241 11.43 6.38 14.41
CA ILE A 241 11.50 6.15 12.96
C ILE A 241 12.12 7.36 12.26
N TRP A 242 11.79 8.61 12.68
CA TRP A 242 12.38 9.81 12.11
C TRP A 242 13.91 9.80 12.24
N ARG A 243 14.44 9.50 13.42
CA ARG A 243 15.89 9.40 13.65
C ARG A 243 16.58 8.39 12.73
N LEU A 244 15.89 7.32 12.36
CA LEU A 244 16.45 6.32 11.46
C LEU A 244 16.61 6.83 10.01
N ILE A 245 15.83 7.84 9.58
CA ILE A 245 15.86 8.34 8.20
C ILE A 245 16.34 9.79 8.07
N GLU A 246 16.52 10.52 9.15
CA GLU A 246 16.79 11.96 9.15
C GLU A 246 18.01 12.33 8.30
N ASP A 247 19.14 11.64 8.48
CA ASP A 247 20.37 11.91 7.73
C ASP A 247 20.19 11.65 6.24
N ASP A 248 19.49 10.56 5.88
CA ASP A 248 19.20 10.20 4.50
C ASP A 248 18.25 11.21 3.83
N VAL A 249 17.26 11.73 4.57
CA VAL A 249 16.35 12.78 4.10
C VAL A 249 17.09 14.09 3.89
N ARG A 250 17.94 14.50 4.85
CA ARG A 250 18.77 15.72 4.73
C ARG A 250 19.69 15.66 3.50
N ALA A 251 20.31 14.51 3.26
CA ALA A 251 21.19 14.30 2.13
C ALA A 251 20.42 14.35 0.78
N SER A 252 19.20 13.81 0.70
CA SER A 252 18.39 13.86 -0.54
C SER A 252 17.96 15.29 -0.91
N VAL A 253 17.62 16.12 0.07
CA VAL A 253 17.26 17.54 -0.17
C VAL A 253 18.42 18.37 -0.72
N ILE A 254 19.66 18.03 -0.37
CA ILE A 254 20.86 18.72 -0.87
C ILE A 254 21.11 18.36 -2.34
N GLU A 255 20.92 17.09 -2.74
CA GLU A 255 21.13 16.64 -4.12
C GLU A 255 20.07 17.16 -5.11
N GLU A 256 18.82 17.36 -4.68
CA GLU A 256 17.78 17.94 -5.55
C GLU A 256 18.01 19.43 -5.88
N LYS A 257 18.97 20.08 -5.22
CA LYS A 257 19.30 21.49 -5.42
C LYS A 257 20.53 21.72 -6.31
N VAL A 258 21.19 20.67 -6.76
CA VAL A 258 22.34 20.68 -7.68
C VAL A 258 21.93 20.16 -9.05
#